data_6bd20bd3ca3e5827e8c711a8b4968787
#
_entry.id   6bd20bd3ca3e5827e8c711a8b4968787
#
_cell.length_a   1.000
_cell.length_b   1.000
_cell.length_c   1.000
_cell.angle_alpha   90.00
_cell.angle_beta   90.00
_cell.angle_gamma   90.00
#
_symmetry.space_group_name_H-M   'P 1'
#
loop_
_entity.id
_entity.type
_entity.pdbx_description
1 polymer ?
#
loop_
_entity_poly.entity_id
_entity_poly.type
_entity_poly.pdbx_seq_one_letter_code
_entity_poly.pdbx_strand_id
1 'polypeptide(L)'
;MPLLDLGFTSKQEKMNRDLERLLYWQEHGTHASYVGINALKNSDVFTATRIISADIASTKLKVKGHETNTVMNDVLNLFNNNPHSDLPGWHFKFIIIANMLLNGQSFVEIIRDKNDFPVGFHFLHNDLVGIEEKDGKVIYNVSEDVEGNAVKITSEDILHFRYITLDGYVGYSPLYALAHEIGISQGSKSFLRNFFDNGGTSTSVLQYRKGSINSDQLREMKEDFANSQLKNNGGLVSIDDTMDFKRLQIPTEVLNFLNSYKFSTSQVAKAFGLPVSKLGIETVNTSITQANLEYLQSTLDPIFKMMIAELETKIFKFIDSGYELEFDSSRLIDIDPELQLQRITELHGKWIISTDEARSVFGYQPIEYGEQPLVDLNRAPLSTLQNYQESKIEKEVEKNTVERGDEYDE
;
A
#
# COMPACT_ATOMS: atom_id res chain seq x y z
N MET A 1 -18.33 -4.23 49.57
CA MET A 1 -18.79 -5.22 48.61
C MET A 1 -17.66 -5.42 47.63
N PRO A 2 -17.00 -6.56 47.60
CA PRO A 2 -15.96 -6.82 46.59
C PRO A 2 -16.61 -7.13 45.25
N LEU A 3 -16.15 -6.46 44.22
CA LEU A 3 -16.46 -6.76 42.83
C LEU A 3 -15.98 -8.19 42.53
N LEU A 4 -16.91 -9.02 42.08
CA LEU A 4 -16.66 -10.36 41.58
C LEU A 4 -15.72 -10.24 40.39
N ASP A 5 -14.52 -10.75 40.59
CA ASP A 5 -13.54 -11.03 39.54
C ASP A 5 -14.10 -12.17 38.67
N LEU A 6 -14.79 -11.80 37.59
CA LEU A 6 -15.21 -12.74 36.55
C LEU A 6 -14.00 -13.02 35.69
N GLY A 7 -13.21 -13.99 36.13
CA GLY A 7 -12.12 -14.57 35.36
C GLY A 7 -12.64 -15.21 34.08
N PHE A 8 -12.84 -14.39 33.06
CA PHE A 8 -13.00 -14.88 31.69
C PHE A 8 -11.66 -15.43 31.22
N THR A 9 -11.59 -16.75 31.15
CA THR A 9 -10.40 -17.44 30.67
C THR A 9 -10.14 -17.03 29.21
N SER A 10 -8.87 -16.78 28.86
CA SER A 10 -8.38 -16.43 27.52
C SER A 10 -8.93 -17.32 26.40
N LYS A 11 -9.30 -18.55 26.75
CA LYS A 11 -9.95 -19.52 25.87
C LYS A 11 -11.39 -19.12 25.47
N GLN A 12 -12.10 -18.42 26.34
CA GLN A 12 -13.48 -17.97 26.12
C GLN A 12 -13.53 -16.70 25.26
N GLU A 13 -12.55 -15.81 25.40
CA GLU A 13 -12.42 -14.62 24.56
C GLU A 13 -11.93 -14.97 23.15
N LYS A 14 -11.04 -15.96 23.02
CA LYS A 14 -10.66 -16.52 21.72
C LYS A 14 -11.86 -17.18 21.04
N MET A 15 -12.63 -17.97 21.78
CA MET A 15 -13.85 -18.60 21.27
C MET A 15 -14.92 -17.58 20.88
N ASN A 16 -15.07 -16.46 21.61
CA ASN A 16 -16.02 -15.41 21.26
C ASN A 16 -15.57 -14.64 20.02
N ARG A 17 -14.27 -14.35 19.88
CA ARG A 17 -13.70 -13.73 18.64
C ARG A 17 -13.81 -14.64 17.43
N ASP A 18 -13.56 -15.92 17.60
CA ASP A 18 -13.72 -16.92 16.53
C ASP A 18 -15.21 -17.16 16.23
N LEU A 19 -16.08 -17.08 17.23
CA LEU A 19 -17.54 -17.14 17.06
C LEU A 19 -18.08 -15.90 16.36
N GLU A 20 -17.64 -14.70 16.72
CA GLU A 20 -17.98 -13.46 16.02
C GLU A 20 -17.49 -13.47 14.56
N ARG A 21 -16.31 -14.00 14.31
CA ARG A 21 -15.82 -14.25 12.94
C ARG A 21 -16.70 -15.26 12.22
N LEU A 22 -17.01 -16.38 12.83
CA LEU A 22 -17.89 -17.42 12.25
C LEU A 22 -19.31 -16.89 12.02
N LEU A 23 -19.88 -16.13 12.94
CA LEU A 23 -21.19 -15.50 12.81
C LEU A 23 -21.20 -14.45 11.70
N TYR A 24 -20.17 -13.61 11.63
CA TYR A 24 -19.98 -12.69 10.50
C TYR A 24 -19.91 -13.43 9.16
N TRP A 25 -19.20 -14.56 9.11
CA TRP A 25 -19.08 -15.41 7.94
C TRP A 25 -20.38 -16.15 7.61
N GLN A 26 -21.16 -16.54 8.60
CA GLN A 26 -22.41 -17.24 8.44
C GLN A 26 -23.57 -16.31 7.98
N GLU A 27 -23.58 -15.08 8.49
CA GLU A 27 -24.55 -14.05 8.12
C GLU A 27 -24.36 -13.53 6.67
N HIS A 28 -23.09 -13.52 6.21
CA HIS A 28 -22.72 -12.99 4.90
C HIS A 28 -22.47 -14.08 3.84
N GLY A 29 -22.91 -15.30 4.06
CA GLY A 29 -22.86 -16.52 3.22
C GLY A 29 -22.06 -16.41 1.91
N THR A 30 -21.16 -17.34 1.61
CA THR A 30 -20.29 -17.45 0.42
C THR A 30 -19.01 -16.59 0.42
N HIS A 31 -18.66 -15.92 1.49
CA HIS A 31 -17.64 -14.86 1.51
C HIS A 31 -16.20 -15.29 1.82
N ALA A 32 -15.93 -16.57 1.99
CA ALA A 32 -14.54 -17.09 2.04
C ALA A 32 -13.68 -16.72 0.80
N SER A 33 -14.34 -16.24 -0.26
CA SER A 33 -13.68 -15.79 -1.49
C SER A 33 -13.06 -14.40 -1.42
N TYR A 34 -13.33 -13.62 -0.38
CA TYR A 34 -12.96 -12.19 -0.33
C TYR A 34 -11.85 -11.86 0.65
N VAL A 35 -11.35 -12.81 1.41
CA VAL A 35 -10.31 -12.63 2.42
C VAL A 35 -9.06 -13.40 2.04
N GLY A 36 -7.92 -12.88 2.43
CA GLY A 36 -6.62 -13.47 2.16
C GLY A 36 -6.33 -13.56 0.66
N ILE A 37 -5.65 -14.61 0.26
CA ILE A 37 -5.22 -14.85 -1.13
C ILE A 37 -6.39 -14.95 -2.12
N ASN A 38 -7.57 -15.36 -1.68
CA ASN A 38 -8.74 -15.46 -2.56
C ASN A 38 -9.25 -14.09 -3.04
N ALA A 39 -9.02 -13.03 -2.28
CA ALA A 39 -9.36 -11.67 -2.68
C ALA A 39 -8.58 -11.21 -3.92
N LEU A 40 -7.40 -11.76 -4.17
CA LEU A 40 -6.58 -11.45 -5.35
C LEU A 40 -7.21 -11.92 -6.67
N LYS A 41 -8.28 -12.72 -6.64
CA LYS A 41 -9.09 -13.03 -7.83
C LYS A 41 -9.86 -11.81 -8.34
N ASN A 42 -10.07 -10.78 -7.51
CA ASN A 42 -10.58 -9.49 -7.93
C ASN A 42 -9.42 -8.64 -8.48
N SER A 43 -9.53 -8.19 -9.73
CA SER A 43 -8.47 -7.42 -10.42
C SER A 43 -8.12 -6.12 -9.72
N ASP A 44 -9.12 -5.44 -9.13
CA ASP A 44 -8.93 -4.14 -8.48
C ASP A 44 -8.20 -4.32 -7.14
N VAL A 45 -8.59 -5.35 -6.36
CA VAL A 45 -7.90 -5.74 -5.12
C VAL A 45 -6.47 -6.17 -5.41
N PHE A 46 -6.26 -7.00 -6.44
CA PHE A 46 -4.92 -7.40 -6.87
C PHE A 46 -4.06 -6.18 -7.20
N THR A 47 -4.59 -5.26 -8.01
CA THR A 47 -3.88 -4.05 -8.43
C THR A 47 -3.57 -3.14 -7.24
N ALA A 48 -4.54 -2.91 -6.35
CA ALA A 48 -4.36 -2.11 -5.15
C ALA A 48 -3.28 -2.68 -4.23
N THR A 49 -3.37 -3.97 -3.91
CA THR A 49 -2.39 -4.67 -3.06
C THR A 49 -0.99 -4.62 -3.69
N ARG A 50 -0.89 -4.90 -5.01
CA ARG A 50 0.38 -4.88 -5.73
C ARG A 50 1.04 -3.51 -5.73
N ILE A 51 0.27 -2.44 -6.00
CA ILE A 51 0.80 -1.07 -6.05
C ILE A 51 1.35 -0.66 -4.68
N ILE A 52 0.55 -0.76 -3.63
CA ILE A 52 0.98 -0.34 -2.28
C ILE A 52 2.18 -1.16 -1.81
N SER A 53 2.12 -2.49 -1.98
CA SER A 53 3.22 -3.38 -1.55
C SER A 53 4.51 -3.13 -2.32
N ALA A 54 4.43 -2.87 -3.64
CA ALA A 54 5.60 -2.60 -4.48
C ALA A 54 6.20 -1.23 -4.17
N ASP A 55 5.37 -0.20 -3.97
CA ASP A 55 5.83 1.14 -3.64
C ASP A 55 6.58 1.13 -2.30
N ILE A 56 6.02 0.49 -1.26
CA ILE A 56 6.69 0.37 0.06
C ILE A 56 7.93 -0.53 -0.03
N ALA A 57 7.88 -1.66 -0.74
CA ALA A 57 9.02 -2.55 -0.91
C ALA A 57 10.21 -1.86 -1.60
N SER A 58 9.94 -0.90 -2.48
CA SER A 58 10.95 -0.15 -3.22
C SER A 58 11.59 0.98 -2.43
N THR A 59 10.98 1.38 -1.30
CA THR A 59 11.55 2.39 -0.40
C THR A 59 12.57 1.77 0.54
N LYS A 60 13.63 2.52 0.85
CA LYS A 60 14.66 2.10 1.82
C LYS A 60 14.41 2.77 3.17
N LEU A 61 14.55 1.98 4.22
CA LEU A 61 14.63 2.49 5.58
C LEU A 61 16.01 3.11 5.79
N LYS A 62 16.08 4.33 6.30
CA LYS A 62 17.31 5.07 6.59
C LYS A 62 17.19 5.84 7.91
N VAL A 63 18.31 6.32 8.42
CA VAL A 63 18.37 7.25 9.54
C VAL A 63 18.31 8.67 8.99
N LYS A 64 17.50 9.52 9.60
CA LYS A 64 17.34 10.90 9.20
C LYS A 64 18.44 11.78 9.78
N GLY A 65 19.17 12.47 8.91
CA GLY A 65 20.02 13.61 9.27
C GLY A 65 21.31 13.31 10.04
N HIS A 66 21.69 12.05 10.24
CA HIS A 66 22.90 11.67 11.00
C HIS A 66 23.74 10.63 10.28
N GLU A 67 25.06 10.69 10.52
CA GLU A 67 25.95 9.58 10.17
C GLU A 67 25.64 8.37 11.06
N THR A 68 25.44 7.24 10.42
CA THR A 68 25.12 5.98 11.09
C THR A 68 26.39 5.28 11.57
N ASN A 69 26.36 4.70 12.76
CA ASN A 69 27.41 3.80 13.21
C ASN A 69 27.32 2.44 12.48
N THR A 70 28.38 1.62 12.59
CA THR A 70 28.47 0.32 11.91
C THR A 70 27.30 -0.60 12.27
N VAL A 71 26.91 -0.63 13.55
CA VAL A 71 25.85 -1.46 14.08
C VAL A 71 24.48 -1.09 13.46
N MET A 72 24.20 0.20 13.38
CA MET A 72 22.97 0.70 12.74
C MET A 72 22.94 0.34 11.25
N ASN A 73 24.07 0.50 10.56
CA ASN A 73 24.18 0.15 9.14
C ASN A 73 23.94 -1.34 8.90
N ASP A 74 24.44 -2.21 9.78
CA ASP A 74 24.24 -3.66 9.67
C ASP A 74 22.75 -4.02 9.79
N VAL A 75 22.03 -3.43 10.75
CA VAL A 75 20.60 -3.66 10.94
C VAL A 75 19.78 -3.08 9.77
N LEU A 76 20.13 -1.88 9.30
CA LEU A 76 19.48 -1.28 8.13
C LEU A 76 19.70 -2.12 6.87
N ASN A 77 20.91 -2.66 6.69
CA ASN A 77 21.25 -3.53 5.57
C ASN A 77 20.50 -4.87 5.66
N LEU A 78 20.41 -5.43 6.88
CA LEU A 78 19.61 -6.63 7.14
C LEU A 78 18.17 -6.43 6.70
N PHE A 79 17.50 -5.38 7.16
CA PHE A 79 16.10 -5.11 6.82
C PHE A 79 15.88 -4.75 5.33
N ASN A 80 16.77 -3.93 4.76
CA ASN A 80 16.59 -3.42 3.39
C ASN A 80 16.97 -4.42 2.32
N ASN A 81 18.04 -5.21 2.53
CA ASN A 81 18.67 -6.00 1.48
C ASN A 81 18.64 -7.51 1.75
N ASN A 82 19.02 -7.95 2.95
CA ASN A 82 19.27 -9.36 3.24
C ASN A 82 18.59 -9.83 4.53
N PRO A 83 17.26 -9.74 4.63
CA PRO A 83 16.53 -10.14 5.85
C PRO A 83 16.66 -11.64 6.17
N HIS A 84 16.81 -12.47 5.16
CA HIS A 84 16.98 -13.92 5.25
C HIS A 84 17.87 -14.41 4.11
N SER A 85 18.50 -15.59 4.26
CA SER A 85 19.40 -16.17 3.25
C SER A 85 18.75 -16.34 1.87
N ASP A 86 17.46 -16.69 1.86
CA ASP A 86 16.72 -17.07 0.65
C ASP A 86 15.71 -16.02 0.19
N LEU A 87 15.56 -14.91 0.92
CA LEU A 87 14.53 -13.91 0.64
C LEU A 87 15.15 -12.51 0.57
N PRO A 88 15.26 -11.92 -0.64
CA PRO A 88 15.74 -10.55 -0.82
C PRO A 88 14.84 -9.52 -0.13
N GLY A 89 15.42 -8.42 0.36
CA GLY A 89 14.71 -7.40 1.15
C GLY A 89 13.49 -6.77 0.45
N TRP A 90 13.52 -6.66 -0.88
CA TRP A 90 12.35 -6.18 -1.63
C TRP A 90 11.17 -7.14 -1.49
N HIS A 91 11.38 -8.44 -1.71
CA HIS A 91 10.32 -9.45 -1.59
C HIS A 91 9.85 -9.59 -0.15
N PHE A 92 10.74 -9.49 0.81
CA PHE A 92 10.43 -9.52 2.23
C PHE A 92 9.46 -8.38 2.63
N LYS A 93 9.79 -7.13 2.27
CA LYS A 93 8.90 -5.99 2.51
C LYS A 93 7.56 -6.12 1.77
N PHE A 94 7.62 -6.60 0.51
CA PHE A 94 6.41 -6.84 -0.28
C PHE A 94 5.47 -7.84 0.39
N ILE A 95 5.98 -8.98 0.86
CA ILE A 95 5.18 -10.02 1.51
C ILE A 95 4.54 -9.50 2.80
N ILE A 96 5.29 -8.76 3.62
CA ILE A 96 4.77 -8.17 4.86
C ILE A 96 3.56 -7.29 4.56
N ILE A 97 3.70 -6.36 3.62
CA ILE A 97 2.65 -5.40 3.30
C ILE A 97 1.47 -6.08 2.61
N ALA A 98 1.72 -6.98 1.66
CA ALA A 98 0.65 -7.72 0.98
C ALA A 98 -0.20 -8.54 1.98
N ASN A 99 0.45 -9.25 2.90
CA ASN A 99 -0.27 -10.00 3.94
C ASN A 99 -1.02 -9.08 4.91
N MET A 100 -0.43 -7.97 5.31
CA MET A 100 -1.09 -6.98 6.15
C MET A 100 -2.35 -6.41 5.47
N LEU A 101 -2.29 -6.08 4.18
CA LEU A 101 -3.44 -5.58 3.44
C LEU A 101 -4.52 -6.65 3.25
N LEU A 102 -4.14 -7.89 2.96
CA LEU A 102 -5.08 -8.98 2.68
C LEU A 102 -5.71 -9.57 3.95
N ASN A 103 -4.92 -9.71 5.02
CA ASN A 103 -5.33 -10.39 6.25
C ASN A 103 -5.53 -9.42 7.43
N GLY A 104 -5.16 -8.14 7.25
CA GLY A 104 -5.22 -7.11 8.29
C GLY A 104 -3.96 -7.03 9.15
N GLN A 105 -3.14 -8.06 9.14
CA GLN A 105 -1.92 -8.16 9.95
C GLN A 105 -0.87 -9.03 9.28
N SER A 106 0.38 -8.89 9.73
CA SER A 106 1.52 -9.65 9.24
C SER A 106 2.51 -9.86 10.37
N PHE A 107 3.16 -11.03 10.40
CA PHE A 107 4.06 -11.44 11.46
C PHE A 107 5.44 -11.75 10.92
N VAL A 108 6.45 -11.30 11.65
CA VAL A 108 7.86 -11.59 11.34
C VAL A 108 8.58 -11.91 12.64
N GLU A 109 9.22 -13.05 12.69
CA GLU A 109 10.10 -13.44 13.78
C GLU A 109 11.45 -12.74 13.63
N ILE A 110 11.99 -12.23 14.74
CA ILE A 110 13.31 -11.64 14.83
C ILE A 110 14.27 -12.74 15.30
N ILE A 111 15.19 -13.14 14.44
CA ILE A 111 16.23 -14.11 14.79
C ILE A 111 17.38 -13.33 15.42
N ARG A 112 17.73 -13.65 16.68
CA ARG A 112 18.79 -12.99 17.44
C ARG A 112 19.99 -13.89 17.67
N ASP A 113 21.14 -13.28 17.81
CA ASP A 113 22.37 -13.95 18.23
C ASP A 113 22.46 -14.10 19.76
N LYS A 114 23.57 -14.65 20.25
CA LYS A 114 23.81 -14.85 21.70
C LYS A 114 23.93 -13.54 22.49
N ASN A 115 24.11 -12.41 21.82
CA ASN A 115 24.20 -11.09 22.41
C ASN A 115 22.89 -10.31 22.27
N ASP A 116 21.81 -11.00 21.93
CA ASP A 116 20.47 -10.41 21.69
C ASP A 116 20.39 -9.48 20.47
N PHE A 117 21.34 -9.61 19.54
CA PHE A 117 21.42 -8.78 18.35
C PHE A 117 20.64 -9.40 17.18
N PRO A 118 19.85 -8.63 16.40
CA PRO A 118 19.09 -9.15 15.26
C PRO A 118 20.06 -9.57 14.14
N VAL A 119 20.02 -10.84 13.74
CA VAL A 119 20.83 -11.41 12.66
C VAL A 119 19.99 -11.91 11.48
N GLY A 120 18.67 -11.91 11.60
CA GLY A 120 17.76 -12.31 10.54
C GLY A 120 16.30 -12.02 10.85
N PHE A 121 15.48 -12.08 9.82
CA PHE A 121 14.03 -11.94 9.89
C PHE A 121 13.36 -13.11 9.18
N HIS A 122 12.44 -13.77 9.84
CA HIS A 122 11.67 -14.87 9.27
C HIS A 122 10.19 -14.49 9.19
N PHE A 123 9.64 -14.51 7.97
CA PHE A 123 8.22 -14.25 7.75
C PHE A 123 7.39 -15.44 8.22
N LEU A 124 6.39 -15.18 9.06
CA LEU A 124 5.46 -16.18 9.57
C LEU A 124 4.11 -16.07 8.87
N HIS A 125 3.61 -17.17 8.34
CA HIS A 125 2.27 -17.22 7.78
C HIS A 125 1.21 -16.94 8.86
N ASN A 126 0.24 -16.10 8.54
CA ASN A 126 -0.79 -15.69 9.49
C ASN A 126 -1.60 -16.87 10.06
N ASP A 127 -1.79 -17.93 9.27
CA ASP A 127 -2.52 -19.12 9.69
C ASP A 127 -1.79 -19.93 10.75
N LEU A 128 -0.47 -19.74 10.86
CA LEU A 128 0.38 -20.44 11.82
C LEU A 128 0.50 -19.71 13.15
N VAL A 129 0.07 -18.43 13.23
CA VAL A 129 0.29 -17.58 14.40
C VAL A 129 -1.00 -17.39 15.18
N GLY A 130 -1.04 -17.90 16.40
CA GLY A 130 -2.08 -17.61 17.40
C GLY A 130 -1.60 -16.57 18.40
N ILE A 131 -2.44 -15.60 18.73
CA ILE A 131 -2.14 -14.57 19.73
C ILE A 131 -2.84 -14.97 21.03
N GLU A 132 -2.09 -15.03 22.11
CA GLU A 132 -2.59 -15.32 23.46
C GLU A 132 -2.13 -14.24 24.42
N GLU A 133 -3.04 -13.70 25.24
CA GLU A 133 -2.69 -12.84 26.35
C GLU A 133 -2.65 -13.67 27.63
N LYS A 134 -1.51 -13.65 28.31
CA LYS A 134 -1.33 -14.33 29.59
C LYS A 134 -0.58 -13.43 30.56
N ASP A 135 -1.14 -13.25 31.74
CA ASP A 135 -0.55 -12.44 32.81
C ASP A 135 -0.20 -11.00 32.36
N GLY A 136 -1.02 -10.40 31.49
CA GLY A 136 -0.78 -9.07 30.91
C GLY A 136 0.33 -9.00 29.88
N LYS A 137 0.84 -10.15 29.43
CA LYS A 137 1.84 -10.25 28.34
C LYS A 137 1.25 -10.95 27.13
N VAL A 138 1.58 -10.43 25.95
CA VAL A 138 1.21 -11.05 24.68
C VAL A 138 2.24 -12.11 24.34
N ILE A 139 1.76 -13.31 24.06
CA ILE A 139 2.56 -14.45 23.61
C ILE A 139 2.02 -14.89 22.25
N TYR A 140 2.92 -15.17 21.34
CA TYR A 140 2.58 -15.69 20.02
C TYR A 140 2.85 -17.19 19.99
N ASN A 141 1.80 -17.97 19.74
CA ASN A 141 1.89 -19.41 19.55
C ASN A 141 2.05 -19.67 18.05
N VAL A 142 3.22 -20.14 17.63
CA VAL A 142 3.54 -20.45 16.24
C VAL A 142 3.57 -21.95 16.06
N SER A 143 2.80 -22.46 15.11
CA SER A 143 2.81 -23.88 14.76
C SER A 143 3.97 -24.13 13.79
N GLU A 144 4.99 -24.85 14.20
CA GLU A 144 6.19 -25.08 13.39
C GLU A 144 6.10 -26.27 12.44
N ASP A 145 5.28 -27.27 12.75
CA ASP A 145 5.23 -28.48 11.92
C ASP A 145 3.83 -29.09 11.78
N VAL A 146 3.78 -30.12 10.92
CA VAL A 146 2.58 -30.92 10.62
C VAL A 146 2.04 -31.65 11.86
N GLU A 147 2.83 -31.79 12.92
CA GLU A 147 2.49 -32.48 14.16
C GLU A 147 1.91 -31.54 15.25
N GLY A 148 1.89 -30.23 14.99
CA GLY A 148 1.20 -29.27 15.87
C GLY A 148 1.97 -28.86 17.12
N ASN A 149 3.29 -29.04 17.14
CA ASN A 149 4.12 -28.51 18.23
C ASN A 149 4.24 -26.98 18.09
N ALA A 150 3.51 -26.27 18.94
CA ALA A 150 3.54 -24.82 18.93
C ALA A 150 4.78 -24.31 19.68
N VAL A 151 5.59 -23.53 18.99
CA VAL A 151 6.66 -22.71 19.59
C VAL A 151 6.05 -21.43 20.13
N LYS A 152 6.37 -21.08 21.37
CA LYS A 152 5.94 -19.83 21.98
C LYS A 152 7.03 -18.79 21.82
N ILE A 153 6.69 -17.74 21.10
CA ILE A 153 7.58 -16.61 20.86
C ILE A 153 7.07 -15.41 21.67
N THR A 154 7.97 -14.68 22.29
CA THR A 154 7.63 -13.49 23.07
C THR A 154 7.33 -12.31 22.16
N SER A 155 6.61 -11.31 22.67
CA SER A 155 6.32 -10.10 21.90
C SER A 155 7.56 -9.30 21.50
N GLU A 156 8.70 -9.51 22.17
CA GLU A 156 9.98 -8.84 21.89
C GLU A 156 10.66 -9.40 20.64
N ASP A 157 10.37 -10.67 20.31
CA ASP A 157 11.00 -11.38 19.19
C ASP A 157 10.08 -11.53 17.98
N ILE A 158 8.92 -10.87 17.97
CA ILE A 158 8.01 -10.81 16.83
C ILE A 158 7.70 -9.37 16.46
N LEU A 159 7.89 -9.00 15.17
CA LEU A 159 7.30 -7.82 14.58
C LEU A 159 5.87 -8.15 14.17
N HIS A 160 4.92 -7.41 14.72
CA HIS A 160 3.51 -7.58 14.43
C HIS A 160 2.94 -6.31 13.77
N PHE A 161 2.89 -6.32 12.46
CA PHE A 161 2.35 -5.21 11.66
C PHE A 161 0.83 -5.35 11.55
N ARG A 162 0.09 -4.31 11.92
CA ARG A 162 -1.40 -4.25 11.92
C ARG A 162 -1.87 -3.08 11.09
N TYR A 163 -2.75 -3.32 10.13
CA TYR A 163 -3.27 -2.25 9.27
C TYR A 163 -4.19 -1.30 10.04
N ILE A 164 -5.30 -1.82 10.56
CA ILE A 164 -6.19 -1.11 11.48
C ILE A 164 -6.40 -2.03 12.68
N THR A 165 -6.30 -1.50 13.89
CA THR A 165 -6.55 -2.25 15.11
C THR A 165 -7.48 -1.48 16.03
N LEU A 166 -8.41 -2.18 16.69
CA LEU A 166 -9.36 -1.61 17.64
C LEU A 166 -9.00 -1.97 19.08
N ASP A 167 -8.30 -3.08 19.28
CA ASP A 167 -7.90 -3.62 20.58
C ASP A 167 -6.38 -3.61 20.81
N GLY A 168 -5.62 -3.19 19.79
CA GLY A 168 -4.15 -3.22 19.81
C GLY A 168 -3.54 -4.59 19.53
N TYR A 169 -4.33 -5.66 19.42
CA TYR A 169 -3.84 -7.04 19.25
C TYR A 169 -4.18 -7.64 17.89
N VAL A 170 -5.34 -7.35 17.36
CA VAL A 170 -5.79 -7.90 16.08
C VAL A 170 -5.85 -6.80 15.03
N GLY A 171 -5.31 -7.11 13.85
CA GLY A 171 -5.37 -6.23 12.68
C GLY A 171 -6.55 -6.56 11.78
N TYR A 172 -7.22 -5.53 11.26
CA TYR A 172 -8.34 -5.63 10.32
C TYR A 172 -7.93 -5.18 8.93
N SER A 173 -8.24 -6.01 7.94
CA SER A 173 -7.98 -5.72 6.52
C SER A 173 -8.99 -4.70 5.96
N PRO A 174 -8.58 -3.83 5.01
CA PRO A 174 -9.52 -2.99 4.26
C PRO A 174 -10.58 -3.81 3.51
N LEU A 175 -10.34 -5.09 3.25
CA LEU A 175 -11.28 -6.00 2.60
C LEU A 175 -12.56 -6.23 3.40
N TYR A 176 -12.53 -6.04 4.72
CA TYR A 176 -13.75 -6.11 5.53
C TYR A 176 -14.80 -5.09 5.08
N ALA A 177 -14.36 -3.87 4.75
CA ALA A 177 -15.26 -2.83 4.27
C ALA A 177 -15.77 -3.10 2.84
N LEU A 178 -15.13 -3.99 2.10
CA LEU A 178 -15.36 -4.22 0.68
C LEU A 178 -16.17 -5.50 0.37
N ALA A 179 -16.62 -6.24 1.37
CA ALA A 179 -17.31 -7.52 1.15
C ALA A 179 -18.50 -7.41 0.20
N HIS A 180 -19.34 -6.37 0.37
CA HIS A 180 -20.51 -6.12 -0.47
C HIS A 180 -20.13 -5.64 -1.88
N GLU A 181 -19.19 -4.71 -1.98
CA GLU A 181 -18.75 -4.12 -3.26
C GLU A 181 -18.07 -5.15 -4.16
N ILE A 182 -17.27 -6.04 -3.57
CA ILE A 182 -16.66 -7.15 -4.30
C ILE A 182 -17.77 -8.11 -4.79
N GLY A 183 -18.78 -8.38 -3.97
CA GLY A 183 -19.94 -9.18 -4.36
C GLY A 183 -20.71 -8.57 -5.54
N ILE A 184 -20.97 -7.27 -5.51
CA ILE A 184 -21.60 -6.53 -6.62
C ILE A 184 -20.74 -6.62 -7.88
N SER A 185 -19.44 -6.43 -7.78
CA SER A 185 -18.50 -6.55 -8.91
C SER A 185 -18.54 -7.94 -9.54
N GLN A 186 -18.54 -9.00 -8.73
CA GLN A 186 -18.61 -10.37 -9.22
C GLN A 186 -19.96 -10.70 -9.85
N GLY A 187 -21.05 -10.28 -9.22
CA GLY A 187 -22.40 -10.43 -9.75
C GLY A 187 -22.55 -9.74 -11.11
N SER A 188 -22.04 -8.52 -11.24
CA SER A 188 -22.03 -7.77 -12.49
C SER A 188 -21.20 -8.46 -13.57
N LYS A 189 -20.01 -8.95 -13.25
CA LYS A 189 -19.16 -9.72 -14.19
C LYS A 189 -19.84 -11.01 -14.64
N SER A 190 -20.48 -11.74 -13.73
CA SER A 190 -21.21 -12.97 -14.02
C SER A 190 -22.43 -12.70 -14.92
N PHE A 191 -23.16 -11.63 -14.65
CA PHE A 191 -24.28 -11.20 -15.49
C PHE A 191 -23.81 -10.84 -16.91
N LEU A 192 -22.78 -10.03 -17.05
CA LEU A 192 -22.20 -9.65 -18.34
C LEU A 192 -21.68 -10.87 -19.11
N ARG A 193 -20.99 -11.77 -18.43
CA ARG A 193 -20.51 -13.01 -19.04
C ARG A 193 -21.67 -13.84 -19.57
N ASN A 194 -22.67 -14.12 -18.76
CA ASN A 194 -23.86 -14.87 -19.18
C ASN A 194 -24.58 -14.17 -20.34
N PHE A 195 -24.68 -12.84 -20.32
CA PHE A 195 -25.25 -12.07 -21.41
C PHE A 195 -24.50 -12.27 -22.73
N PHE A 196 -23.17 -12.16 -22.71
CA PHE A 196 -22.33 -12.37 -23.92
C PHE A 196 -22.28 -13.84 -24.35
N ASP A 197 -22.20 -14.79 -23.42
CA ASP A 197 -22.22 -16.23 -23.71
C ASP A 197 -23.56 -16.64 -24.40
N ASN A 198 -24.65 -15.94 -24.09
CA ASN A 198 -25.94 -16.10 -24.76
C ASN A 198 -26.11 -15.22 -26.02
N GLY A 199 -24.98 -14.80 -26.65
CA GLY A 199 -25.01 -14.06 -27.92
C GLY A 199 -25.41 -12.60 -27.80
N GLY A 200 -25.34 -11.99 -26.62
CA GLY A 200 -25.68 -10.57 -26.38
C GLY A 200 -27.18 -10.28 -26.52
N THR A 201 -28.03 -11.31 -26.48
CA THR A 201 -29.47 -11.18 -26.58
C THR A 201 -30.10 -11.23 -25.20
N SER A 202 -31.04 -10.31 -24.95
CA SER A 202 -31.88 -10.40 -23.77
C SER A 202 -32.87 -11.59 -23.88
N THR A 203 -33.36 -12.00 -22.73
CA THR A 203 -34.38 -13.09 -22.67
C THR A 203 -35.47 -12.87 -23.72
N SER A 204 -35.65 -13.85 -24.57
CA SER A 204 -36.73 -13.84 -25.56
C SER A 204 -37.95 -14.52 -24.98
N VAL A 205 -39.13 -13.96 -25.21
CA VAL A 205 -40.37 -14.52 -24.80
C VAL A 205 -41.12 -15.02 -26.05
N LEU A 206 -41.35 -16.33 -26.07
CA LEU A 206 -42.23 -16.94 -27.07
C LEU A 206 -43.62 -17.03 -26.47
N GLN A 207 -44.56 -16.25 -27.01
CA GLN A 207 -45.95 -16.20 -26.56
C GLN A 207 -46.84 -16.95 -27.55
N TYR A 208 -47.57 -17.94 -27.07
CA TYR A 208 -48.53 -18.67 -27.85
C TYR A 208 -49.89 -17.97 -27.86
N ARG A 209 -50.47 -17.74 -29.05
CA ARG A 209 -51.68 -16.91 -29.19
C ARG A 209 -52.99 -17.67 -29.01
N LYS A 210 -53.05 -18.98 -29.30
CA LYS A 210 -54.33 -19.76 -29.23
C LYS A 210 -54.09 -21.24 -28.90
N GLY A 211 -54.88 -21.78 -27.96
CA GLY A 211 -54.96 -23.19 -27.62
C GLY A 211 -54.33 -23.56 -26.28
N SER A 212 -54.67 -24.73 -25.73
CA SER A 212 -54.00 -25.32 -24.58
C SER A 212 -52.86 -26.20 -25.08
N ILE A 213 -51.62 -25.83 -24.76
CA ILE A 213 -50.45 -26.66 -25.04
C ILE A 213 -50.27 -27.63 -23.88
N ASN A 214 -50.03 -28.92 -24.20
CA ASN A 214 -49.69 -29.92 -23.22
C ASN A 214 -48.27 -29.64 -22.69
N SER A 215 -47.99 -29.99 -21.41
CA SER A 215 -46.71 -29.79 -20.73
C SER A 215 -45.52 -30.40 -21.49
N ASP A 216 -45.74 -31.53 -22.18
CA ASP A 216 -44.67 -32.21 -22.96
C ASP A 216 -44.33 -31.43 -24.25
N GLN A 217 -45.34 -30.91 -24.93
CA GLN A 217 -45.14 -30.06 -26.11
C GLN A 217 -44.45 -28.75 -25.74
N LEU A 218 -44.77 -28.17 -24.58
CA LEU A 218 -44.10 -26.96 -24.10
C LEU A 218 -42.62 -27.20 -23.79
N ARG A 219 -42.28 -28.40 -23.29
CA ARG A 219 -40.91 -28.79 -23.01
C ARG A 219 -40.09 -29.00 -24.30
N GLU A 220 -40.64 -29.73 -25.26
CA GLU A 220 -40.05 -29.96 -26.57
C GLU A 220 -39.78 -28.63 -27.29
N MET A 221 -40.77 -27.73 -27.32
CA MET A 221 -40.60 -26.39 -27.92
C MET A 221 -39.53 -25.55 -27.22
N LYS A 222 -39.40 -25.62 -25.90
CA LYS A 222 -38.33 -24.93 -25.16
C LYS A 222 -36.96 -25.48 -25.52
N GLU A 223 -36.82 -26.80 -25.62
CA GLU A 223 -35.57 -27.47 -26.00
C GLU A 223 -35.17 -27.15 -27.44
N ASP A 224 -36.13 -27.18 -28.38
CA ASP A 224 -35.91 -26.85 -29.79
C ASP A 224 -35.52 -25.39 -29.98
N PHE A 225 -36.20 -24.49 -29.25
CA PHE A 225 -35.89 -23.05 -29.29
C PHE A 225 -34.50 -22.77 -28.69
N ALA A 226 -34.16 -23.36 -27.54
CA ALA A 226 -32.85 -23.25 -26.92
C ALA A 226 -31.72 -23.79 -27.83
N ASN A 227 -31.95 -24.96 -28.45
CA ASN A 227 -31.01 -25.58 -29.38
C ASN A 227 -30.81 -24.76 -30.66
N SER A 228 -31.85 -24.12 -31.18
CA SER A 228 -31.77 -23.26 -32.36
C SER A 228 -31.07 -21.95 -32.07
N GLN A 229 -31.23 -21.39 -30.87
CA GLN A 229 -30.45 -20.20 -30.43
C GLN A 229 -28.96 -20.49 -30.23
N LEU A 230 -28.62 -21.64 -29.60
CA LEU A 230 -27.26 -22.08 -29.40
C LEU A 230 -26.50 -22.38 -30.71
N LYS A 231 -27.18 -23.02 -31.68
CA LYS A 231 -26.58 -23.38 -32.97
C LYS A 231 -26.36 -22.22 -33.91
N ASN A 232 -27.17 -21.16 -33.83
CA ASN A 232 -27.19 -20.06 -34.80
C ASN A 232 -26.61 -18.74 -34.29
N ASN A 233 -25.95 -18.69 -33.14
CA ASN A 233 -25.37 -17.44 -32.58
C ASN A 233 -26.34 -16.24 -32.67
N GLY A 234 -27.62 -16.42 -32.31
CA GLY A 234 -28.62 -15.37 -32.39
C GLY A 234 -29.30 -15.24 -33.78
N GLY A 235 -29.15 -16.23 -34.64
CA GLY A 235 -29.77 -16.29 -35.96
C GLY A 235 -31.29 -16.42 -35.98
N LEU A 236 -31.89 -16.33 -37.16
CA LEU A 236 -33.32 -16.41 -37.41
C LEU A 236 -33.92 -17.72 -36.88
N VAL A 237 -34.90 -17.59 -36.00
CA VAL A 237 -35.78 -18.69 -35.60
C VAL A 237 -37.06 -18.59 -36.39
N SER A 238 -37.45 -19.66 -37.09
CA SER A 238 -38.75 -19.74 -37.78
C SER A 238 -39.86 -19.94 -36.73
N ILE A 239 -40.87 -19.10 -36.73
CA ILE A 239 -42.05 -19.18 -35.87
C ILE A 239 -43.29 -19.32 -36.72
N ASP A 240 -44.27 -20.08 -36.23
CA ASP A 240 -45.57 -20.28 -36.87
C ASP A 240 -46.48 -19.10 -36.55
N ASP A 241 -47.54 -18.89 -37.38
CA ASP A 241 -48.57 -17.84 -37.21
C ASP A 241 -49.27 -17.86 -35.86
N THR A 242 -49.17 -18.95 -35.13
CA THR A 242 -49.73 -19.11 -33.77
C THR A 242 -48.85 -18.57 -32.68
N MET A 243 -47.61 -18.17 -32.98
CA MET A 243 -46.61 -17.74 -32.03
C MET A 243 -46.26 -16.27 -32.20
N ASP A 244 -46.11 -15.55 -31.12
CA ASP A 244 -45.60 -14.18 -31.07
C ASP A 244 -44.23 -14.17 -30.39
N PHE A 245 -43.23 -13.68 -31.12
CA PHE A 245 -41.86 -13.56 -30.60
C PHE A 245 -41.63 -12.13 -30.15
N LYS A 246 -41.46 -11.96 -28.85
CA LYS A 246 -41.07 -10.68 -28.28
C LYS A 246 -39.63 -10.78 -27.78
N ARG A 247 -38.72 -10.05 -28.42
CA ARG A 247 -37.40 -9.81 -27.89
C ARG A 247 -37.55 -8.72 -26.84
N LEU A 248 -37.27 -9.04 -25.58
CA LEU A 248 -37.14 -8.03 -24.54
C LEU A 248 -35.98 -7.12 -24.94
N GLN A 249 -36.24 -5.82 -25.08
CA GLN A 249 -35.18 -4.86 -25.37
C GLN A 249 -34.15 -4.96 -24.28
N ILE A 250 -32.88 -4.80 -24.66
CA ILE A 250 -31.81 -4.71 -23.66
C ILE A 250 -32.15 -3.53 -22.75
N PRO A 251 -32.45 -3.77 -21.48
CA PRO A 251 -32.78 -2.66 -20.60
C PRO A 251 -31.55 -1.72 -20.54
N THR A 252 -31.79 -0.43 -20.49
CA THR A 252 -30.75 0.59 -20.18
C THR A 252 -29.98 0.26 -18.91
N GLU A 253 -30.48 -0.65 -18.11
CA GLU A 253 -29.88 -1.26 -16.94
C GLU A 253 -28.53 -1.96 -17.22
N VAL A 254 -28.30 -2.52 -18.42
CA VAL A 254 -26.98 -3.08 -18.79
C VAL A 254 -25.90 -2.00 -18.79
N LEU A 255 -26.24 -0.78 -19.25
CA LEU A 255 -25.35 0.37 -19.15
C LEU A 255 -25.14 0.81 -17.69
N ASN A 256 -26.16 0.65 -16.86
CA ASN A 256 -26.05 0.91 -15.43
C ASN A 256 -25.15 -0.10 -14.71
N PHE A 257 -25.05 -1.35 -15.18
CA PHE A 257 -24.10 -2.32 -14.66
C PHE A 257 -22.63 -1.92 -14.93
N LEU A 258 -22.33 -1.33 -16.10
CA LEU A 258 -21.00 -0.79 -16.37
C LEU A 258 -20.64 0.37 -15.42
N ASN A 259 -21.62 1.21 -15.10
CA ASN A 259 -21.43 2.28 -14.10
C ASN A 259 -21.27 1.70 -12.69
N SER A 260 -22.00 0.63 -12.36
CA SER A 260 -21.83 -0.08 -11.07
C SER A 260 -20.46 -0.70 -10.92
N TYR A 261 -19.86 -1.17 -12.02
CA TYR A 261 -18.49 -1.66 -12.01
C TYR A 261 -17.47 -0.54 -11.68
N LYS A 262 -17.60 0.62 -12.35
CA LYS A 262 -16.76 1.79 -12.02
C LYS A 262 -16.94 2.25 -10.59
N PHE A 263 -18.15 2.19 -10.07
CA PHE A 263 -18.44 2.48 -8.66
C PHE A 263 -17.72 1.50 -7.74
N SER A 264 -17.79 0.19 -8.01
CA SER A 264 -17.09 -0.84 -7.23
C SER A 264 -15.57 -0.62 -7.22
N THR A 265 -14.96 -0.33 -8.36
CA THR A 265 -13.54 0.00 -8.46
C THR A 265 -13.17 1.23 -7.63
N SER A 266 -14.03 2.26 -7.63
CA SER A 266 -13.84 3.46 -6.80
C SER A 266 -13.92 3.16 -5.31
N GLN A 267 -14.78 2.23 -4.87
CA GLN A 267 -14.85 1.81 -3.47
C GLN A 267 -13.60 1.02 -3.06
N VAL A 268 -13.06 0.17 -3.95
CA VAL A 268 -11.78 -0.49 -3.70
C VAL A 268 -10.66 0.55 -3.54
N ALA A 269 -10.56 1.52 -4.47
CA ALA A 269 -9.59 2.61 -4.36
C ALA A 269 -9.69 3.34 -3.02
N LYS A 270 -10.91 3.70 -2.61
CA LYS A 270 -11.20 4.39 -1.35
C LYS A 270 -10.79 3.57 -0.12
N ALA A 271 -11.09 2.28 -0.08
CA ALA A 271 -10.79 1.42 1.06
C ALA A 271 -9.28 1.20 1.24
N PHE A 272 -8.53 1.15 0.13
CA PHE A 272 -7.08 1.03 0.14
C PHE A 272 -6.36 2.39 0.21
N GLY A 273 -7.10 3.50 0.15
CA GLY A 273 -6.54 4.86 0.15
C GLY A 273 -5.84 5.25 -1.16
N LEU A 274 -6.11 4.53 -2.26
CA LEU A 274 -5.48 4.79 -3.55
C LEU A 274 -6.24 5.89 -4.32
N PRO A 275 -5.51 6.76 -5.05
CA PRO A 275 -6.14 7.57 -6.08
C PRO A 275 -6.80 6.66 -7.13
N VAL A 276 -8.03 6.98 -7.51
CA VAL A 276 -8.80 6.16 -8.45
C VAL A 276 -8.14 6.02 -9.82
N SER A 277 -7.30 6.98 -10.20
CA SER A 277 -6.48 6.95 -11.42
C SER A 277 -5.50 5.78 -11.45
N LYS A 278 -4.96 5.37 -10.30
CA LYS A 278 -4.08 4.19 -10.19
C LYS A 278 -4.81 2.86 -10.46
N LEU A 279 -6.14 2.85 -10.38
CA LEU A 279 -6.99 1.72 -10.77
C LEU A 279 -7.61 1.87 -12.17
N GLY A 280 -7.12 2.81 -12.98
CA GLY A 280 -7.54 2.99 -14.38
C GLY A 280 -8.83 3.78 -14.56
N ILE A 281 -9.30 4.51 -13.55
CA ILE A 281 -10.43 5.44 -13.69
C ILE A 281 -9.88 6.82 -14.04
N GLU A 282 -10.31 7.36 -15.18
CA GLU A 282 -9.94 8.72 -15.59
C GLU A 282 -10.51 9.75 -14.62
N THR A 283 -9.65 10.68 -14.20
CA THR A 283 -10.01 11.82 -13.36
C THR A 283 -9.87 13.10 -14.15
N VAL A 284 -10.91 13.93 -14.14
CA VAL A 284 -10.89 15.22 -14.81
C VAL A 284 -10.29 16.27 -13.85
N ASN A 285 -9.33 17.07 -14.35
CA ASN A 285 -8.72 18.19 -13.62
C ASN A 285 -7.85 17.83 -12.39
N THR A 286 -7.36 16.61 -12.25
CA THR A 286 -6.41 16.26 -11.19
C THR A 286 -5.00 16.17 -11.75
N SER A 287 -4.08 16.97 -11.21
CA SER A 287 -2.66 16.84 -11.52
C SER A 287 -2.14 15.49 -11.00
N ILE A 288 -1.35 14.77 -11.82
CA ILE A 288 -0.70 13.51 -11.42
C ILE A 288 0.18 13.74 -10.17
N THR A 289 0.90 14.84 -10.13
CA THR A 289 1.76 15.22 -8.99
C THR A 289 0.95 15.39 -7.71
N GLN A 290 -0.21 16.05 -7.79
CA GLN A 290 -1.08 16.23 -6.62
C GLN A 290 -1.68 14.89 -6.15
N ALA A 291 -2.12 14.02 -7.06
CA ALA A 291 -2.62 12.70 -6.73
C ALA A 291 -1.55 11.82 -6.07
N ASN A 292 -0.30 11.90 -6.52
CA ASN A 292 0.81 11.17 -5.92
C ASN A 292 1.18 11.71 -4.53
N LEU A 293 1.15 13.02 -4.34
CA LEU A 293 1.40 13.64 -3.03
C LEU A 293 0.30 13.24 -2.02
N GLU A 294 -0.96 13.27 -2.44
CA GLU A 294 -2.08 12.82 -1.63
C GLU A 294 -1.93 11.32 -1.26
N TYR A 295 -1.58 10.49 -2.23
CA TYR A 295 -1.33 9.06 -2.01
C TYR A 295 -0.19 8.82 -1.01
N LEU A 296 0.92 9.56 -1.15
CA LEU A 296 2.03 9.48 -0.20
C LEU A 296 1.58 9.86 1.21
N GLN A 297 0.91 11.00 1.37
CA GLN A 297 0.54 11.53 2.68
C GLN A 297 -0.59 10.74 3.35
N SER A 298 -1.60 10.32 2.58
CA SER A 298 -2.79 9.69 3.14
C SER A 298 -2.68 8.18 3.28
N THR A 299 -1.83 7.52 2.49
CA THR A 299 -1.77 6.05 2.42
C THR A 299 -0.42 5.51 2.83
N LEU A 300 0.67 5.97 2.20
CA LEU A 300 1.98 5.39 2.47
C LEU A 300 2.60 5.87 3.79
N ASP A 301 2.51 7.15 4.10
CA ASP A 301 3.11 7.73 5.32
C ASP A 301 2.53 7.11 6.61
N PRO A 302 1.22 6.87 6.77
CA PRO A 302 0.68 6.13 7.90
C PRO A 302 1.25 4.70 8.03
N ILE A 303 1.43 4.00 6.90
CA ILE A 303 2.00 2.65 6.90
C ILE A 303 3.49 2.71 7.27
N PHE A 304 4.25 3.66 6.74
CA PHE A 304 5.65 3.88 7.11
C PHE A 304 5.81 4.15 8.60
N LYS A 305 4.99 5.04 9.17
CA LYS A 305 5.03 5.36 10.60
C LYS A 305 4.69 4.16 11.47
N MET A 306 3.71 3.36 11.08
CA MET A 306 3.35 2.13 11.78
C MET A 306 4.51 1.12 11.74
N MET A 307 5.15 0.94 10.58
CA MET A 307 6.31 0.06 10.45
C MET A 307 7.49 0.56 11.30
N ILE A 308 7.80 1.85 11.26
CA ILE A 308 8.88 2.46 12.05
C ILE A 308 8.64 2.24 13.54
N ALA A 309 7.43 2.53 14.04
CA ALA A 309 7.10 2.37 15.45
C ALA A 309 7.32 0.93 15.94
N GLU A 310 6.96 -0.07 15.13
CA GLU A 310 7.17 -1.48 15.46
C GLU A 310 8.67 -1.85 15.45
N LEU A 311 9.43 -1.35 14.47
CA LEU A 311 10.86 -1.58 14.35
C LEU A 311 11.64 -0.89 15.48
N GLU A 312 11.34 0.37 15.79
CA GLU A 312 11.99 1.12 16.87
C GLU A 312 11.79 0.44 18.22
N THR A 313 10.59 -0.01 18.50
CA THR A 313 10.26 -0.63 19.78
C THR A 313 11.00 -1.95 20.00
N LYS A 314 11.24 -2.75 18.96
CA LYS A 314 11.72 -4.14 19.08
C LYS A 314 13.15 -4.37 18.60
N ILE A 315 13.60 -3.57 17.66
CA ILE A 315 14.96 -3.72 17.07
C ILE A 315 15.87 -2.61 17.53
N PHE A 316 15.43 -1.37 17.37
CA PHE A 316 16.30 -0.20 17.60
C PHE A 316 16.30 0.29 19.06
N LYS A 317 15.47 -0.29 19.92
CA LYS A 317 15.46 -0.01 21.37
C LYS A 317 16.85 -0.17 22.04
N PHE A 318 17.68 -1.03 21.51
CA PHE A 318 19.04 -1.31 22.02
C PHE A 318 20.12 -0.47 21.34
N ILE A 319 19.76 0.27 20.29
CA ILE A 319 20.65 1.17 19.59
C ILE A 319 20.32 2.58 20.07
N ASP A 320 21.34 3.33 20.45
CA ASP A 320 21.30 4.63 21.12
C ASP A 320 20.12 5.53 20.72
N SER A 321 19.47 6.15 21.70
CA SER A 321 18.16 6.80 21.61
C SER A 321 18.10 8.15 20.85
N GLY A 322 19.13 8.45 20.03
CA GLY A 322 19.24 9.71 19.31
C GLY A 322 18.86 9.66 17.82
N TYR A 323 18.51 8.50 17.30
CA TYR A 323 18.25 8.33 15.86
C TYR A 323 16.74 8.34 15.55
N GLU A 324 16.37 9.08 14.50
CA GLU A 324 15.03 9.08 13.91
C GLU A 324 15.08 8.27 12.61
N LEU A 325 14.20 7.26 12.49
CA LEU A 325 14.09 6.45 11.29
C LEU A 325 13.11 7.08 10.31
N GLU A 326 13.40 6.93 9.03
CA GLU A 326 12.49 7.33 7.96
C GLU A 326 12.57 6.37 6.77
N PHE A 327 11.49 6.25 6.02
CA PHE A 327 11.51 5.62 4.69
C PHE A 327 11.79 6.67 3.62
N ASP A 328 12.76 6.39 2.76
CA ASP A 328 13.12 7.28 1.65
C ASP A 328 12.07 7.30 0.55
N SER A 329 11.09 8.16 0.72
CA SER A 329 9.97 8.34 -0.21
C SER A 329 10.27 9.31 -1.36
N SER A 330 11.49 9.82 -1.50
CA SER A 330 11.86 10.82 -2.51
C SER A 330 11.49 10.38 -3.94
N ARG A 331 11.73 9.12 -4.27
CA ARG A 331 11.38 8.53 -5.57
C ARG A 331 9.88 8.47 -5.89
N LEU A 332 9.03 8.51 -4.86
CA LEU A 332 7.57 8.48 -5.03
C LEU A 332 6.99 9.87 -5.31
N ILE A 333 7.74 10.91 -4.95
CA ILE A 333 7.38 12.32 -5.16
C ILE A 333 7.88 12.80 -6.52
N ASP A 334 9.07 12.36 -6.92
CA ASP A 334 9.80 12.84 -8.10
C ASP A 334 9.39 12.08 -9.37
N ILE A 335 8.15 12.28 -9.81
CA ILE A 335 7.66 11.62 -11.04
C ILE A 335 7.92 12.46 -12.29
N ASP A 336 8.06 13.78 -12.13
CA ASP A 336 8.34 14.68 -13.23
C ASP A 336 9.82 15.12 -13.20
N PRO A 337 10.65 14.65 -14.17
CA PRO A 337 12.07 15.03 -14.22
C PRO A 337 12.30 16.53 -14.36
N GLU A 338 11.37 17.27 -15.00
CA GLU A 338 11.48 18.71 -15.14
C GLU A 338 11.25 19.43 -13.81
N LEU A 339 10.23 19.03 -13.06
CA LEU A 339 9.96 19.54 -11.70
C LEU A 339 11.10 19.16 -10.73
N GLN A 340 11.66 17.97 -10.85
CA GLN A 340 12.83 17.55 -10.06
C GLN A 340 14.02 18.42 -10.35
N LEU A 341 14.34 18.65 -11.63
CA LEU A 341 15.43 19.53 -12.05
C LEU A 341 15.22 20.95 -11.52
N GLN A 342 14.02 21.50 -11.68
CA GLN A 342 13.69 22.83 -11.20
C GLN A 342 13.88 22.94 -9.67
N ARG A 343 13.34 22.00 -8.91
CA ARG A 343 13.45 21.95 -7.45
C ARG A 343 14.91 21.87 -6.99
N ILE A 344 15.69 20.96 -7.56
CA ILE A 344 17.11 20.80 -7.21
C ILE A 344 17.90 22.06 -7.59
N THR A 345 17.63 22.66 -8.74
CA THR A 345 18.26 23.90 -9.16
C THR A 345 17.95 25.04 -8.20
N GLU A 346 16.70 25.14 -7.73
CA GLU A 346 16.30 26.16 -6.74
C GLU A 346 16.95 25.93 -5.38
N LEU A 347 16.98 24.67 -4.88
CA LEU A 347 17.59 24.33 -3.60
C LEU A 347 19.11 24.59 -3.64
N HIS A 348 19.78 24.19 -4.71
CA HIS A 348 21.19 24.44 -4.93
C HIS A 348 21.48 25.92 -5.08
N GLY A 349 20.67 26.65 -5.86
CA GLY A 349 20.79 28.10 -6.02
C GLY A 349 20.53 28.93 -4.73
N LYS A 350 19.76 28.35 -3.78
CA LYS A 350 19.53 28.91 -2.44
C LYS A 350 20.52 28.36 -1.39
N TRP A 351 21.43 27.48 -1.78
CA TRP A 351 22.51 26.90 -0.95
C TRP A 351 22.02 26.03 0.21
N ILE A 352 20.84 25.45 0.00
CA ILE A 352 20.24 24.50 0.94
C ILE A 352 20.90 23.12 0.77
N ILE A 353 21.33 22.80 -0.45
CA ILE A 353 22.05 21.56 -0.79
C ILE A 353 23.37 21.87 -1.46
N SER A 354 24.36 21.00 -1.27
CA SER A 354 25.67 21.06 -1.91
C SER A 354 25.60 20.65 -3.38
N THR A 355 26.69 20.91 -4.13
CA THR A 355 26.80 20.45 -5.52
C THR A 355 26.76 18.93 -5.62
N ASP A 356 27.41 18.22 -4.70
CA ASP A 356 27.46 16.76 -4.71
C ASP A 356 26.13 16.14 -4.32
N GLU A 357 25.39 16.76 -3.38
CA GLU A 357 24.01 16.35 -3.09
C GLU A 357 23.10 16.54 -4.30
N ALA A 358 23.18 17.68 -5.01
CA ALA A 358 22.44 17.93 -6.23
C ALA A 358 22.80 16.92 -7.34
N ARG A 359 24.07 16.58 -7.50
CA ARG A 359 24.57 15.60 -8.47
C ARG A 359 24.10 14.18 -8.15
N SER A 360 24.10 13.80 -6.86
CA SER A 360 23.68 12.47 -6.41
C SER A 360 22.24 12.14 -6.75
N VAL A 361 21.35 13.14 -6.73
CA VAL A 361 19.94 12.99 -7.11
C VAL A 361 19.78 12.50 -8.56
N PHE A 362 20.67 12.94 -9.45
CA PHE A 362 20.71 12.54 -10.86
C PHE A 362 21.68 11.38 -11.15
N GLY A 363 22.24 10.75 -10.09
CA GLY A 363 23.15 9.61 -10.22
C GLY A 363 24.55 9.94 -10.69
N TYR A 364 24.96 11.22 -10.66
CA TYR A 364 26.32 11.65 -11.00
C TYR A 364 27.26 11.46 -9.81
N GLN A 365 28.52 11.13 -10.11
CA GLN A 365 29.57 10.98 -9.11
C GLN A 365 29.97 12.34 -8.49
N PRO A 366 30.39 12.35 -7.21
CA PRO A 366 30.96 13.53 -6.56
C PRO A 366 32.09 14.16 -7.35
N ILE A 367 32.30 15.46 -7.16
CA ILE A 367 33.42 16.22 -7.75
C ILE A 367 34.29 16.83 -6.66
N GLU A 368 35.51 17.18 -7.01
CA GLU A 368 36.40 17.88 -6.07
C GLU A 368 35.75 19.19 -5.60
N TYR A 369 35.72 19.38 -4.29
CA TYR A 369 35.05 20.50 -3.58
C TYR A 369 33.51 20.54 -3.72
N GLY A 370 32.87 19.50 -4.24
CA GLY A 370 31.42 19.44 -4.44
C GLY A 370 30.60 19.38 -3.15
N GLU A 371 31.21 18.95 -2.03
CA GLU A 371 30.58 18.93 -0.71
C GLU A 371 30.44 20.32 -0.09
N GLN A 372 31.27 21.28 -0.53
CA GLN A 372 31.26 22.63 0.01
C GLN A 372 30.05 23.41 -0.51
N PRO A 373 29.31 24.11 0.37
CA PRO A 373 28.24 24.96 -0.08
C PRO A 373 28.85 26.10 -0.90
N LEU A 374 28.34 26.29 -2.13
CA LEU A 374 28.73 27.42 -2.97
C LEU A 374 28.24 28.70 -2.32
N VAL A 375 29.13 29.68 -2.13
CA VAL A 375 28.79 30.99 -1.62
C VAL A 375 28.81 31.99 -2.76
N ASP A 376 27.70 32.71 -3.00
CA ASP A 376 27.67 33.79 -3.95
C ASP A 376 28.58 34.92 -3.44
N LEU A 377 29.45 35.44 -4.27
CA LEU A 377 30.35 36.55 -3.92
C LEU A 377 29.63 37.79 -3.38
N ASN A 378 28.34 37.91 -3.64
CA ASN A 378 27.49 38.97 -3.14
C ASN A 378 26.87 38.72 -1.76
N ARG A 379 27.10 37.53 -1.14
CA ARG A 379 26.55 37.11 0.16
C ARG A 379 27.63 36.46 1.00
N ALA A 380 28.41 37.30 1.68
CA ALA A 380 29.39 36.78 2.65
C ALA A 380 28.69 36.38 3.96
N PRO A 381 29.16 35.31 4.65
CA PRO A 381 28.72 35.01 6.01
C PRO A 381 28.85 36.22 6.91
N LEU A 382 27.90 36.43 7.83
CA LEU A 382 27.89 37.58 8.73
C LEU A 382 29.20 37.69 9.51
N SER A 383 29.82 36.55 9.84
CA SER A 383 31.13 36.51 10.51
C SER A 383 32.32 36.98 9.67
N THR A 384 32.23 36.96 8.34
CA THR A 384 33.29 37.41 7.43
C THR A 384 33.01 38.83 6.93
N LEU A 385 31.77 39.37 7.13
CA LEU A 385 31.40 40.68 6.69
C LEU A 385 32.15 41.79 7.48
N GLN A 386 32.37 41.54 8.76
CA GLN A 386 33.20 42.47 9.60
C GLN A 386 34.63 42.52 9.10
N ASN A 387 35.27 41.37 8.90
CA ASN A 387 36.66 41.32 8.38
C ASN A 387 36.78 41.94 6.98
N TYR A 388 35.75 41.75 6.14
CA TYR A 388 35.72 42.36 4.81
C TYR A 388 35.56 43.90 4.87
N GLN A 389 34.70 44.40 5.78
CA GLN A 389 34.54 45.82 6.00
C GLN A 389 35.80 46.45 6.60
N GLU A 390 36.42 45.83 7.57
CA GLU A 390 37.71 46.25 8.16
C GLU A 390 38.81 46.32 7.12
N SER A 391 38.95 45.29 6.27
CA SER A 391 39.98 45.26 5.20
C SER A 391 39.70 46.32 4.09
N LYS A 392 38.43 46.72 3.90
CA LYS A 392 38.08 47.74 2.95
C LYS A 392 38.37 49.13 3.50
N ILE A 393 38.12 49.34 4.79
CA ILE A 393 38.46 50.59 5.50
C ILE A 393 39.95 50.77 5.57
N GLU A 394 40.73 49.72 5.88
CA GLU A 394 42.21 49.80 5.88
C GLU A 394 42.75 50.21 4.51
N LYS A 395 42.26 49.60 3.41
CA LYS A 395 42.66 49.97 2.05
C LYS A 395 42.30 51.38 1.64
N GLU A 396 41.12 51.88 2.08
CA GLU A 396 40.74 53.28 1.84
C GLU A 396 41.59 54.27 2.68
N VAL A 397 41.91 53.92 3.90
CA VAL A 397 42.81 54.70 4.76
C VAL A 397 44.24 54.74 4.18
N GLU A 398 44.77 53.59 3.72
CA GLU A 398 46.08 53.50 3.10
C GLU A 398 46.16 54.32 1.79
N LYS A 399 45.11 54.28 0.95
CA LYS A 399 45.03 55.06 -0.25
C LYS A 399 44.97 56.59 0.02
N ASN A 400 44.19 57.00 1.02
CA ASN A 400 44.08 58.38 1.42
C ASN A 400 45.33 58.92 2.13
N THR A 401 46.14 58.07 2.74
CA THR A 401 47.43 58.45 3.32
C THR A 401 48.53 58.59 2.26
N VAL A 402 48.48 57.78 1.20
CA VAL A 402 49.41 57.89 0.06
C VAL A 402 49.12 59.16 -0.73
N GLU A 403 47.81 59.45 -1.02
CA GLU A 403 47.41 60.69 -1.75
C GLU A 403 47.70 62.01 -0.95
N ARG A 404 47.79 61.96 0.39
CA ARG A 404 48.17 63.10 1.21
C ARG A 404 49.67 63.25 1.39
N GLY A 405 50.44 62.17 1.20
CA GLY A 405 51.91 62.18 1.25
C GLY A 405 52.52 62.89 0.06
N ASP A 406 51.86 62.83 -1.10
CA ASP A 406 52.37 63.44 -2.34
C ASP A 406 52.06 64.94 -2.44
N GLU A 407 51.26 65.52 -1.52
CA GLU A 407 50.86 66.96 -1.51
C GLU A 407 51.81 67.84 -0.64
N TYR A 408 52.80 67.22 0.01
CA TYR A 408 53.76 67.95 0.89
C TYR A 408 55.20 67.94 0.39
N ASP A 409 55.49 67.42 -0.81
CA ASP A 409 56.83 67.40 -1.41
C ASP A 409 56.92 68.28 -2.69
N GLU A 410 56.16 69.44 -2.79
CA GLU A 410 56.43 70.51 -3.74
C GLU A 410 56.81 71.80 -3.08
#